data_be1d0a34c97ad3fd1ccc03818620a74c
#
_entry.id   be1d0a34c97ad3fd1ccc03818620a74c
#
_cell.length_a   1.000
_cell.length_b   1.000
_cell.length_c   1.000
_cell.angle_alpha   90.00
_cell.angle_beta   90.00
_cell.angle_gamma   90.00
#
_symmetry.space_group_name_H-M   'P 1'
#
loop_
_entity.id
_entity.type
_entity.pdbx_description
1 polymer ?
#
loop_
_entity_poly.entity_id
_entity_poly.type
_entity_poly.pdbx_seq_one_letter_code
_entity_poly.pdbx_strand_id
1 'polypeptide(L)'
;MKTHSVLLVLIIVFPLLSRAQDAPPRRPVIGIALSGGGALGLAQIGVLRYLQEHRIPVDRIVGTSIGGLLGGLYATGHDTASLEQIVRETDWEDLLRTAPKFEDRPVAEKQEWNRITGRYSLQLAKGFALQPV
;
A
#
# COMPACT_ATOMS: atom_id res chain seq x y z
N MET A 1 -27.55 6.47 -61.22
CA MET A 1 -26.66 7.59 -60.89
C MET A 1 -26.97 8.32 -59.56
N LYS A 2 -28.20 8.25 -59.02
CA LYS A 2 -28.56 9.00 -57.81
C LYS A 2 -28.17 8.33 -56.48
N THR A 3 -28.04 7.00 -56.41
CA THR A 3 -27.70 6.25 -55.24
C THR A 3 -26.23 6.38 -54.81
N HIS A 4 -25.31 6.43 -55.80
CA HIS A 4 -23.89 6.58 -55.49
C HIS A 4 -23.51 7.97 -54.94
N SER A 5 -24.23 9.02 -55.39
CA SER A 5 -24.03 10.39 -54.89
C SER A 5 -24.48 10.54 -53.42
N VAL A 6 -25.56 9.87 -53.02
CA VAL A 6 -26.04 9.88 -51.62
C VAL A 6 -25.03 9.13 -50.72
N LEU A 7 -24.51 7.99 -51.18
CA LEU A 7 -23.54 7.21 -50.43
C LEU A 7 -22.24 8.00 -50.21
N LEU A 8 -21.78 8.71 -51.25
CA LEU A 8 -20.56 9.53 -51.19
C LEU A 8 -20.70 10.70 -50.20
N VAL A 9 -21.87 11.34 -50.16
CA VAL A 9 -22.19 12.41 -49.21
C VAL A 9 -22.22 11.85 -47.78
N LEU A 10 -22.79 10.68 -47.54
CA LEU A 10 -22.83 10.04 -46.24
C LEU A 10 -21.43 9.68 -45.71
N ILE A 11 -20.54 9.20 -46.55
CA ILE A 11 -19.14 8.85 -46.21
C ILE A 11 -18.35 10.12 -45.87
N ILE A 12 -18.62 11.26 -46.46
CA ILE A 12 -17.90 12.52 -46.19
C ILE A 12 -18.48 13.24 -44.99
N VAL A 13 -19.78 13.16 -44.74
CA VAL A 13 -20.44 13.86 -43.61
C VAL A 13 -20.25 13.12 -42.28
N PHE A 14 -20.18 11.78 -42.31
CA PHE A 14 -20.08 10.98 -41.10
C PHE A 14 -18.80 11.29 -40.28
N PRO A 15 -17.57 11.40 -40.87
CA PRO A 15 -16.37 11.78 -40.11
C PRO A 15 -16.37 13.25 -39.65
N LEU A 16 -17.14 14.14 -40.32
CA LEU A 16 -17.28 15.53 -39.90
C LEU A 16 -18.18 15.69 -38.65
N LEU A 17 -19.08 14.76 -38.44
CA LEU A 17 -19.91 14.68 -37.22
C LEU A 17 -19.16 14.00 -36.05
N SER A 18 -18.11 13.26 -36.36
CA SER A 18 -17.20 12.68 -35.36
C SER A 18 -16.13 13.68 -34.90
N ARG A 19 -16.45 14.96 -34.79
CA ARG A 19 -15.59 15.87 -34.04
C ARG A 19 -15.54 15.30 -32.63
N ALA A 20 -14.35 14.86 -32.27
CA ALA A 20 -14.05 14.53 -30.89
C ALA A 20 -14.57 15.69 -30.04
N GLN A 21 -15.59 15.43 -29.22
CA GLN A 21 -15.99 16.37 -28.21
C GLN A 21 -14.73 16.67 -27.44
N ASP A 22 -14.30 17.92 -27.42
CA ASP A 22 -13.17 18.36 -26.63
C ASP A 22 -13.42 17.81 -25.22
N ALA A 23 -12.66 16.77 -24.86
CA ALA A 23 -12.84 16.15 -23.57
C ALA A 23 -12.65 17.26 -22.53
N PRO A 24 -13.57 17.42 -21.58
CA PRO A 24 -13.46 18.49 -20.59
C PRO A 24 -12.06 18.42 -19.99
N PRO A 25 -11.44 19.57 -19.67
CA PRO A 25 -10.09 19.62 -19.16
C PRO A 25 -9.99 18.68 -17.98
N ARG A 26 -9.23 17.59 -18.18
CA ARG A 26 -9.04 16.59 -17.14
C ARG A 26 -8.14 17.21 -16.08
N ARG A 27 -8.59 17.20 -14.81
CA ARG A 27 -7.71 17.56 -13.72
C ARG A 27 -6.44 16.69 -13.72
N PRO A 28 -5.33 17.17 -13.20
CA PRO A 28 -4.14 16.34 -13.02
C PRO A 28 -4.45 15.05 -12.24
N VAL A 29 -3.88 13.95 -12.69
CA VAL A 29 -3.93 12.68 -11.97
C VAL A 29 -2.89 12.73 -10.85
N ILE A 30 -3.35 12.56 -9.61
CA ILE A 30 -2.48 12.64 -8.42
C ILE A 30 -2.16 11.22 -7.95
N GLY A 31 -0.88 10.90 -7.99
CA GLY A 31 -0.33 9.67 -7.41
C GLY A 31 0.44 9.97 -6.13
N ILE A 32 0.34 9.10 -5.13
CA ILE A 32 1.14 9.16 -3.93
C ILE A 32 1.95 7.90 -3.74
N ALA A 33 3.17 8.04 -3.22
CA ALA A 33 4.04 6.95 -2.84
C ALA A 33 4.26 6.99 -1.32
N LEU A 34 3.87 5.92 -0.65
CA LEU A 34 4.00 5.76 0.80
C LEU A 34 5.20 4.87 1.12
N SER A 35 6.16 5.41 1.86
CA SER A 35 7.37 4.69 2.24
C SER A 35 7.12 3.67 3.36
N GLY A 36 8.03 2.71 3.51
CA GLY A 36 8.15 1.91 4.71
C GLY A 36 8.68 2.74 5.88
N GLY A 37 8.92 2.08 7.00
CA GLY A 37 9.52 2.71 8.18
C GLY A 37 8.96 2.21 9.51
N GLY A 38 8.27 1.09 9.52
CA GLY A 38 7.67 0.55 10.75
C GLY A 38 6.74 1.57 11.42
N ALA A 39 6.86 1.72 12.72
CA ALA A 39 6.03 2.66 13.49
C ALA A 39 6.13 4.12 13.02
N LEU A 40 7.29 4.55 12.52
CA LEU A 40 7.46 5.91 12.00
C LEU A 40 6.63 6.16 10.73
N GLY A 41 6.36 5.11 9.95
CA GLY A 41 5.51 5.20 8.77
C GLY A 41 4.05 5.53 9.07
N LEU A 42 3.60 5.36 10.30
CA LEU A 42 2.24 5.74 10.72
C LEU A 42 1.98 7.25 10.61
N ALA A 43 3.02 8.08 10.61
CA ALA A 43 2.89 9.53 10.35
C ALA A 43 2.24 9.84 8.99
N GLN A 44 2.29 8.89 8.05
CA GLN A 44 1.66 9.02 6.73
C GLN A 44 0.13 9.13 6.80
N ILE A 45 -0.50 8.64 7.88
CA ILE A 45 -1.94 8.84 8.13
C ILE A 45 -2.26 10.34 8.23
N GLY A 46 -1.38 11.13 8.83
CA GLY A 46 -1.52 12.58 8.90
C GLY A 46 -1.50 13.24 7.52
N VAL A 47 -0.65 12.74 6.60
CA VAL A 47 -0.61 13.22 5.22
C VAL A 47 -1.90 12.86 4.48
N LEU A 48 -2.36 11.61 4.60
CA LEU A 48 -3.63 11.17 3.99
C LEU A 48 -4.82 11.98 4.53
N ARG A 49 -4.81 12.30 5.83
CA ARG A 49 -5.82 13.13 6.48
C ARG A 49 -5.83 14.54 5.88
N TYR A 50 -4.67 15.16 5.74
CA TYR A 50 -4.56 16.47 5.11
C TYR A 50 -5.15 16.47 3.69
N LEU A 51 -4.81 15.47 2.88
CA LEU A 51 -5.36 15.34 1.53
C LEU A 51 -6.88 15.18 1.54
N GLN A 52 -7.40 14.37 2.45
CA GLN A 52 -8.84 14.13 2.60
C GLN A 52 -9.58 15.42 3.04
N GLU A 53 -9.10 16.12 4.06
CA GLU A 53 -9.68 17.36 4.57
C GLU A 53 -9.70 18.48 3.53
N HIS A 54 -8.65 18.56 2.71
CA HIS A 54 -8.55 19.53 1.62
C HIS A 54 -9.18 19.07 0.31
N ARG A 55 -9.87 17.92 0.32
CA ARG A 55 -10.52 17.32 -0.85
C ARG A 55 -9.57 17.16 -2.04
N ILE A 56 -8.31 16.89 -1.76
CA ILE A 56 -7.31 16.58 -2.78
C ILE A 56 -7.48 15.10 -3.14
N PRO A 57 -7.93 14.78 -4.36
CA PRO A 57 -8.18 13.39 -4.72
C PRO A 57 -6.87 12.65 -4.95
N VAL A 58 -6.80 11.43 -4.43
CA VAL A 58 -5.72 10.50 -4.69
C VAL A 58 -6.21 9.47 -5.71
N ASP A 59 -5.63 9.49 -6.91
CA ASP A 59 -6.04 8.61 -8.00
C ASP A 59 -5.24 7.32 -8.05
N ARG A 60 -4.00 7.37 -7.59
CA ARG A 60 -3.08 6.24 -7.57
C ARG A 60 -2.30 6.24 -6.28
N ILE A 61 -2.10 5.06 -5.72
CA ILE A 61 -1.34 4.89 -4.51
C ILE A 61 -0.40 3.70 -4.66
N VAL A 62 0.84 3.87 -4.25
CA VAL A 62 1.83 2.81 -4.12
C VAL A 62 2.44 2.88 -2.74
N GLY A 63 2.84 1.76 -2.19
CA GLY A 63 3.41 1.74 -0.85
C GLY A 63 4.33 0.55 -0.60
N THR A 64 5.23 0.71 0.36
CA THR A 64 6.13 -0.34 0.82
C THR A 64 5.94 -0.57 2.31
N SER A 65 5.92 -1.84 2.76
CA SER A 65 5.77 -2.20 4.18
C SER A 65 4.52 -1.53 4.79
N ILE A 66 4.67 -0.80 5.90
CA ILE A 66 3.55 -0.08 6.54
C ILE A 66 2.84 0.89 5.57
N GLY A 67 3.58 1.54 4.66
CA GLY A 67 2.98 2.39 3.62
C GLY A 67 2.15 1.60 2.62
N GLY A 68 2.51 0.34 2.33
CA GLY A 68 1.70 -0.58 1.54
C GLY A 68 0.41 -0.98 2.25
N LEU A 69 0.48 -1.24 3.55
CA LEU A 69 -0.69 -1.55 4.38
C LEU A 69 -1.66 -0.36 4.44
N LEU A 70 -1.17 0.81 4.82
CA LEU A 70 -1.98 2.03 4.91
C LEU A 70 -2.57 2.42 3.54
N GLY A 71 -1.75 2.36 2.49
CA GLY A 71 -2.18 2.66 1.13
C GLY A 71 -3.22 1.68 0.60
N GLY A 72 -3.07 0.39 0.90
CA GLY A 72 -4.05 -0.64 0.55
C GLY A 72 -5.39 -0.42 1.25
N LEU A 73 -5.38 -0.20 2.55
CA LEU A 73 -6.60 0.10 3.32
C LEU A 73 -7.27 1.39 2.82
N TYR A 74 -6.51 2.45 2.56
CA TYR A 74 -7.04 3.69 2.02
C TYR A 74 -7.65 3.50 0.63
N ALA A 75 -7.00 2.74 -0.24
CA ALA A 75 -7.49 2.45 -1.59
C ALA A 75 -8.76 1.59 -1.60
N THR A 76 -9.01 0.79 -0.55
CA THR A 76 -10.24 0.01 -0.38
C THR A 76 -11.39 0.80 0.25
N GLY A 77 -11.20 2.10 0.52
CA GLY A 77 -12.26 3.00 0.97
C GLY A 77 -12.26 3.30 2.47
N HIS A 78 -11.26 2.86 3.22
CA HIS A 78 -11.11 3.29 4.61
C HIS A 78 -10.72 4.77 4.66
N ASP A 79 -11.45 5.55 5.44
CA ASP A 79 -11.06 6.93 5.73
C ASP A 79 -9.92 6.98 6.77
N THR A 80 -9.35 8.14 6.96
CA THR A 80 -8.19 8.30 7.85
C THR A 80 -8.54 8.08 9.32
N ALA A 81 -9.78 8.28 9.74
CA ALA A 81 -10.23 7.98 11.09
C ALA A 81 -10.26 6.45 11.32
N SER A 82 -10.79 5.70 10.36
CA SER A 82 -10.77 4.23 10.38
C SER A 82 -9.33 3.69 10.37
N LEU A 83 -8.43 4.29 9.59
CA LEU A 83 -7.01 3.91 9.58
C LEU A 83 -6.38 4.10 10.97
N GLU A 84 -6.64 5.23 11.64
CA GLU A 84 -6.15 5.45 12.99
C GLU A 84 -6.69 4.43 13.99
N GLN A 85 -7.98 4.13 13.90
CA GLN A 85 -8.59 3.13 14.76
C GLN A 85 -7.95 1.76 14.55
N ILE A 86 -7.82 1.30 13.29
CA ILE A 86 -7.18 0.02 12.96
C ILE A 86 -5.77 -0.04 13.54
N VAL A 87 -4.98 1.04 13.35
CA VAL A 87 -3.60 1.10 13.86
C VAL A 87 -3.52 1.03 15.38
N ARG A 88 -4.46 1.65 16.09
CA ARG A 88 -4.49 1.65 17.56
C ARG A 88 -4.96 0.32 18.15
N GLU A 89 -5.87 -0.37 17.46
CA GLU A 89 -6.47 -1.61 17.94
C GLU A 89 -5.67 -2.86 17.52
N THR A 90 -4.79 -2.73 16.54
CA THR A 90 -3.99 -3.84 16.05
C THR A 90 -2.91 -4.24 17.03
N ASP A 91 -2.86 -5.51 17.39
CA ASP A 91 -1.71 -6.11 18.08
C ASP A 91 -0.56 -6.30 17.08
N TRP A 92 0.31 -5.28 17.00
CA TRP A 92 1.44 -5.27 16.09
C TRP A 92 2.48 -6.33 16.41
N GLU A 93 2.62 -6.72 17.69
CA GLU A 93 3.55 -7.77 18.08
C GLU A 93 3.12 -9.11 17.51
N ASP A 94 1.84 -9.42 17.60
CA ASP A 94 1.31 -10.66 17.06
C ASP A 94 1.26 -10.65 15.52
N LEU A 95 0.81 -9.55 14.91
CA LEU A 95 0.71 -9.40 13.45
C LEU A 95 2.07 -9.51 12.74
N LEU A 96 3.12 -8.95 13.33
CA LEU A 96 4.47 -8.96 12.76
C LEU A 96 5.31 -10.16 13.19
N ARG A 97 4.74 -11.03 13.99
CA ARG A 97 5.41 -12.25 14.43
C ARG A 97 5.62 -13.19 13.25
N THR A 98 6.87 -13.47 12.95
CA THR A 98 7.26 -14.35 11.84
C THR A 98 7.24 -15.83 12.21
N ALA A 99 7.11 -16.16 13.49
CA ALA A 99 7.07 -17.53 13.98
C ALA A 99 6.17 -17.65 15.20
N PRO A 100 5.60 -18.83 15.48
CA PRO A 100 4.83 -19.06 16.69
C PRO A 100 5.62 -18.70 17.94
N LYS A 101 4.94 -18.31 19.02
CA LYS A 101 5.57 -18.14 20.33
C LYS A 101 6.33 -19.40 20.70
N PHE A 102 7.44 -19.24 21.39
CA PHE A 102 8.28 -20.40 21.75
C PHE A 102 7.46 -21.47 22.52
N GLU A 103 6.53 -21.00 23.37
CA GLU A 103 5.64 -21.89 24.15
C GLU A 103 4.74 -22.75 23.26
N ASP A 104 4.33 -22.24 22.09
CA ASP A 104 3.38 -22.91 21.18
C ASP A 104 4.07 -23.80 20.15
N ARG A 105 5.40 -23.82 20.11
CA ARG A 105 6.14 -24.64 19.15
C ARG A 105 6.11 -26.12 19.53
N PRO A 106 6.10 -27.01 18.54
CA PRO A 106 6.30 -28.45 18.76
C PRO A 106 7.59 -28.74 19.55
N VAL A 107 7.56 -29.75 20.39
CA VAL A 107 8.72 -30.13 21.24
C VAL A 107 10.00 -30.35 20.42
N ALA A 108 9.88 -30.96 19.23
CA ALA A 108 11.01 -31.19 18.33
C ALA A 108 11.68 -29.86 17.88
N GLU A 109 10.86 -28.82 17.55
CA GLU A 109 11.38 -27.51 17.19
C GLU A 109 12.01 -26.79 18.39
N LYS A 110 11.43 -26.92 19.59
CA LYS A 110 12.00 -26.40 20.83
C LYS A 110 13.37 -26.97 21.13
N GLN A 111 13.54 -28.27 20.93
CA GLN A 111 14.82 -28.94 21.14
C GLN A 111 15.87 -28.50 20.12
N GLU A 112 15.48 -28.39 18.85
CA GLU A 112 16.38 -27.93 17.80
C GLU A 112 16.77 -26.45 18.00
N TRP A 113 15.81 -25.60 18.37
CA TRP A 113 16.08 -24.19 18.71
C TRP A 113 17.07 -24.06 19.86
N ASN A 114 16.86 -24.80 20.93
CA ASN A 114 17.79 -24.80 22.07
C ASN A 114 19.18 -25.33 21.69
N ARG A 115 19.26 -26.28 20.77
CA ARG A 115 20.54 -26.80 20.27
C ARG A 115 21.32 -25.75 19.47
N ILE A 116 20.62 -24.94 18.69
CA ILE A 116 21.23 -23.91 17.83
C ILE A 116 21.52 -22.64 18.64
N THR A 117 20.52 -22.11 19.34
CA THR A 117 20.63 -20.86 20.09
C THR A 117 21.42 -20.98 21.37
N GLY A 118 21.48 -22.17 21.97
CA GLY A 118 22.34 -22.44 23.13
C GLY A 118 23.82 -22.36 22.87
N ARG A 119 24.26 -22.18 21.62
CA ARG A 119 25.69 -22.04 21.27
C ARG A 119 26.16 -20.61 21.10
N TYR A 120 25.26 -19.66 20.79
CA TYR A 120 25.64 -18.28 20.51
C TYR A 120 24.58 -17.30 21.01
N SER A 121 24.97 -16.28 21.73
CA SER A 121 24.14 -15.13 22.05
C SER A 121 24.64 -13.86 21.35
N LEU A 122 23.71 -13.07 20.80
CA LEU A 122 24.00 -11.75 20.25
C LEU A 122 23.91 -10.71 21.39
N GLN A 123 25.04 -10.21 21.87
CA GLN A 123 25.09 -9.10 22.81
C GLN A 123 25.20 -7.78 22.06
N LEU A 124 24.11 -7.04 21.97
CA LEU A 124 24.06 -5.73 21.32
C LEU A 124 24.57 -4.58 22.20
N ALA A 125 24.77 -4.82 23.51
CA ALA A 125 25.12 -3.77 24.47
C ALA A 125 26.61 -3.36 24.46
N LYS A 126 27.50 -4.14 23.86
CA LYS A 126 28.96 -3.89 23.85
C LYS A 126 29.61 -4.02 22.47
N GLY A 127 28.86 -3.87 21.42
CA GLY A 127 29.31 -4.09 20.05
C GLY A 127 28.76 -5.39 19.47
N PHE A 128 28.79 -5.48 18.16
CA PHE A 128 28.25 -6.61 17.40
C PHE A 128 29.25 -7.79 17.53
N ALA A 129 29.08 -8.65 18.50
CA ALA A 129 29.90 -9.84 18.69
C ALA A 129 29.04 -11.07 18.95
N LEU A 130 29.35 -12.17 18.26
CA LEU A 130 28.85 -13.51 18.58
C LEU A 130 29.70 -14.07 19.72
N GLN A 131 29.09 -14.32 20.87
CA GLN A 131 29.77 -15.00 21.97
C GLN A 131 29.21 -16.41 22.16
N PRO A 132 30.05 -17.41 22.33
CA PRO A 132 29.60 -18.73 22.77
C PRO A 132 28.99 -18.63 24.18
N VAL A 133 27.89 -19.29 24.38
CA VAL A 133 27.20 -19.42 25.68
C VAL A 133 27.75 -20.60 26.43
#